data_c17a250da0ff869c3c2368f88d64ddcc
#
_entry.id   c17a250da0ff869c3c2368f88d64ddcc
#
_cell.length_a   1.000
_cell.length_b   1.000
_cell.length_c   1.000
_cell.angle_alpha   90.00
_cell.angle_beta   90.00
_cell.angle_gamma   90.00
#
_symmetry.space_group_name_H-M   'P 1'
#
loop_
_entity.id
_entity.type
_entity.pdbx_description
1 polymer ?
#
loop_
_entity_poly.entity_id
_entity_poly.type
_entity_poly.pdbx_seq_one_letter_code
_entity_poly.pdbx_strand_id
1 'polypeptide(L)'
;MNSISANLNIMIKASEKASKALIRDFGEIEKLQVSKKGPTDFVSNADIKAEKIIIEELKKAKPNYSILSEENGYDEQKDKKNTWVIDPIDGTINFLHGIPHFAISIALKSSDEIISGLIFDPIKNEMFYAEKNNGAFLNNHRIKVSKKNQINDCLFATGGKTNNESDLPYRKSGCAALDMAYVACGRYDGYFQHDLNLWDVAAGIILVKEAGGLLEEIDMAQTKKLKIVASTPDINSKLKEKLANF
;
A
#
# COMPACT_ATOMS: atom_id res chain seq x y z
N MET A 1 18.22 19.36 -1.04
CA MET A 1 17.85 17.95 -1.12
C MET A 1 17.38 17.54 0.26
N ASN A 2 16.13 17.10 0.42
CA ASN A 2 15.72 16.53 1.70
C ASN A 2 16.46 15.23 1.88
N SER A 3 17.17 15.08 3.00
CA SER A 3 17.88 13.83 3.29
C SER A 3 16.85 12.74 3.58
N ILE A 4 16.92 11.64 2.84
CA ILE A 4 16.16 10.41 3.11
C ILE A 4 16.58 9.90 4.49
N SER A 5 15.61 9.57 5.35
CA SER A 5 15.92 9.03 6.69
C SER A 5 16.57 7.64 6.61
N ALA A 6 17.22 7.25 7.70
CA ALA A 6 17.79 5.92 7.81
C ALA A 6 16.73 4.82 7.64
N ASN A 7 15.52 5.01 8.20
CA ASN A 7 14.44 4.04 8.09
C ASN A 7 13.94 3.91 6.64
N LEU A 8 13.69 5.03 5.96
CA LEU A 8 13.26 4.99 4.55
C LEU A 8 14.34 4.38 3.65
N ASN A 9 15.62 4.69 3.88
CA ASN A 9 16.73 4.08 3.11
C ASN A 9 16.78 2.55 3.29
N ILE A 10 16.44 2.03 4.47
CA ILE A 10 16.35 0.59 4.73
C ILE A 10 15.17 -0.02 3.93
N MET A 11 13.99 0.63 3.93
CA MET A 11 12.84 0.20 3.13
C MET A 11 13.16 0.14 1.64
N ILE A 12 13.83 1.18 1.10
CA ILE A 12 14.26 1.23 -0.31
C ILE A 12 15.15 0.03 -0.64
N LYS A 13 16.19 -0.23 0.16
CA LYS A 13 17.09 -1.37 -0.06
C LYS A 13 16.38 -2.71 0.01
N ALA A 14 15.45 -2.87 0.97
CA ALA A 14 14.67 -4.10 1.12
C ALA A 14 13.76 -4.34 -0.09
N SER A 15 13.03 -3.31 -0.54
CA SER A 15 12.14 -3.39 -1.69
C SER A 15 12.90 -3.64 -3.00
N GLU A 16 14.03 -2.95 -3.24
CA GLU A 16 14.87 -3.17 -4.43
C GLU A 16 15.48 -4.59 -4.48
N LYS A 17 15.82 -5.16 -3.33
CA LYS A 17 16.33 -6.52 -3.25
C LYS A 17 15.24 -7.55 -3.53
N ALA A 18 14.06 -7.39 -2.95
CA ALA A 18 12.91 -8.26 -3.17
C ALA A 18 12.39 -8.16 -4.61
N SER A 19 12.34 -6.96 -5.19
CA SER A 19 11.83 -6.74 -6.54
C SER A 19 12.58 -7.52 -7.62
N LYS A 20 13.90 -7.71 -7.47
CA LYS A 20 14.70 -8.51 -8.41
C LYS A 20 14.23 -9.97 -8.46
N ALA A 21 13.86 -10.53 -7.31
CA ALA A 21 13.28 -11.87 -7.26
C ALA A 21 11.88 -11.90 -7.86
N LEU A 22 11.03 -10.91 -7.54
CA LEU A 22 9.68 -10.81 -8.05
C LEU A 22 9.62 -10.65 -9.57
N ILE A 23 10.44 -9.77 -10.15
CA ILE A 23 10.51 -9.59 -11.62
C ILE A 23 10.89 -10.89 -12.31
N ARG A 24 11.87 -11.63 -11.77
CA ARG A 24 12.25 -12.93 -12.33
C ARG A 24 11.11 -13.93 -12.22
N ASP A 25 10.51 -14.03 -11.03
CA ASP A 25 9.46 -15.00 -10.75
C ASP A 25 8.16 -14.65 -11.51
N PHE A 26 7.87 -13.35 -11.76
CA PHE A 26 6.81 -12.89 -12.65
C PHE A 26 7.02 -13.32 -14.11
N GLY A 27 8.25 -13.30 -14.60
CA GLY A 27 8.61 -13.80 -15.94
C GLY A 27 8.53 -15.33 -16.08
N GLU A 28 8.37 -16.07 -14.98
CA GLU A 28 8.30 -17.53 -14.95
C GLU A 28 7.00 -18.05 -14.30
N ILE A 29 5.94 -17.25 -14.35
CA ILE A 29 4.66 -17.49 -13.64
C ILE A 29 4.11 -18.92 -13.83
N GLU A 30 4.22 -19.48 -15.02
CA GLU A 30 3.73 -20.84 -15.32
C GLU A 30 4.39 -21.93 -14.45
N LYS A 31 5.56 -21.63 -13.86
CA LYS A 31 6.33 -22.55 -13.02
C LYS A 31 6.09 -22.36 -11.53
N LEU A 32 5.33 -21.32 -11.14
CA LEU A 32 5.07 -21.04 -9.74
C LEU A 32 4.04 -22.00 -9.16
N GLN A 33 4.33 -22.51 -7.95
CA GLN A 33 3.35 -23.25 -7.18
C GLN A 33 2.42 -22.27 -6.47
N VAL A 34 1.13 -22.51 -6.58
CA VAL A 34 0.08 -21.72 -5.96
C VAL A 34 -0.69 -22.54 -4.95
N SER A 35 -0.88 -22.02 -3.76
CA SER A 35 -1.80 -22.58 -2.77
C SER A 35 -2.94 -21.59 -2.49
N LYS A 36 -4.15 -22.11 -2.29
CA LYS A 36 -5.34 -21.34 -2.00
C LYS A 36 -5.58 -21.29 -0.50
N LYS A 37 -5.56 -20.13 0.12
CA LYS A 37 -5.83 -19.92 1.56
C LYS A 37 -7.31 -19.75 1.87
N GLY A 38 -8.10 -19.30 0.95
CA GLY A 38 -9.52 -19.04 1.07
C GLY A 38 -10.18 -18.90 -0.28
N PRO A 39 -11.47 -18.52 -0.37
CA PRO A 39 -12.17 -18.40 -1.65
C PRO A 39 -11.53 -17.43 -2.66
N THR A 40 -10.87 -16.39 -2.15
CA THR A 40 -10.24 -15.32 -2.96
C THR A 40 -8.79 -15.02 -2.53
N ASP A 41 -8.22 -15.79 -1.59
CA ASP A 41 -6.88 -15.57 -1.08
C ASP A 41 -5.91 -16.60 -1.65
N PHE A 42 -4.88 -16.16 -2.33
CA PHE A 42 -3.88 -16.99 -2.97
C PHE A 42 -2.50 -16.68 -2.41
N VAL A 43 -1.78 -17.74 -2.08
CA VAL A 43 -0.38 -17.67 -1.67
C VAL A 43 0.49 -18.28 -2.75
N SER A 44 1.54 -17.60 -3.11
CA SER A 44 2.55 -18.09 -4.03
C SER A 44 3.90 -18.25 -3.35
N ASN A 45 4.77 -19.09 -3.90
CA ASN A 45 6.15 -19.17 -3.43
C ASN A 45 6.90 -17.84 -3.60
N ALA A 46 6.43 -16.97 -4.53
CA ALA A 46 7.01 -15.65 -4.73
C ALA A 46 6.74 -14.71 -3.55
N ASP A 47 5.50 -14.73 -2.98
CA ASP A 47 5.14 -13.96 -1.77
C ASP A 47 6.05 -14.30 -0.60
N ILE A 48 6.09 -15.59 -0.23
CA ILE A 48 6.89 -16.10 0.90
C ILE A 48 8.37 -15.73 0.73
N LYS A 49 8.89 -15.85 -0.48
CA LYS A 49 10.29 -15.55 -0.78
C LYS A 49 10.58 -14.06 -0.73
N ALA A 50 9.67 -13.22 -1.27
CA ALA A 50 9.80 -11.77 -1.22
C ALA A 50 9.73 -11.27 0.22
N GLU A 51 8.76 -11.75 1.01
CA GLU A 51 8.64 -11.41 2.42
C GLU A 51 9.90 -11.77 3.21
N LYS A 52 10.44 -12.98 3.02
CA LYS A 52 11.68 -13.40 3.67
C LYS A 52 12.84 -12.43 3.37
N ILE A 53 13.01 -12.04 2.10
CA ILE A 53 14.07 -11.09 1.69
C ILE A 53 13.88 -9.74 2.38
N ILE A 54 12.64 -9.23 2.41
CA ILE A 54 12.32 -7.95 3.05
C ILE A 54 12.61 -8.01 4.54
N ILE A 55 12.10 -9.03 5.23
CA ILE A 55 12.30 -9.22 6.68
C ILE A 55 13.78 -9.32 7.04
N GLU A 56 14.57 -10.07 6.28
CA GLU A 56 16.01 -10.20 6.51
C GLU A 56 16.73 -8.84 6.45
N GLU A 57 16.43 -7.99 5.45
CA GLU A 57 17.05 -6.67 5.33
C GLU A 57 16.59 -5.71 6.45
N LEU A 58 15.31 -5.75 6.82
CA LEU A 58 14.78 -4.93 7.91
C LEU A 58 15.35 -5.34 9.26
N LYS A 59 15.38 -6.64 9.59
CA LYS A 59 15.94 -7.17 10.84
C LYS A 59 17.45 -6.94 10.96
N LYS A 60 18.19 -7.04 9.86
CA LYS A 60 19.62 -6.73 9.86
C LYS A 60 19.92 -5.30 10.32
N ALA A 61 19.09 -4.35 9.93
CA ALA A 61 19.27 -2.95 10.27
C ALA A 61 18.62 -2.57 11.61
N LYS A 62 17.46 -3.15 11.92
CA LYS A 62 16.63 -2.84 13.10
C LYS A 62 16.14 -4.14 13.77
N PRO A 63 17.03 -4.91 14.42
CA PRO A 63 16.69 -6.24 14.94
C PRO A 63 15.68 -6.24 16.08
N ASN A 64 15.46 -5.10 16.72
CA ASN A 64 14.54 -4.98 17.85
C ASN A 64 13.13 -4.49 17.46
N TYR A 65 12.91 -4.08 16.21
CA TYR A 65 11.58 -3.64 15.75
C TYR A 65 10.68 -4.84 15.50
N SER A 66 9.43 -4.76 15.94
CA SER A 66 8.42 -5.79 15.65
C SER A 66 8.06 -5.79 14.15
N ILE A 67 7.46 -6.89 13.70
CA ILE A 67 7.04 -7.04 12.31
C ILE A 67 5.59 -7.50 12.30
N LEU A 68 4.78 -6.87 11.45
CA LEU A 68 3.47 -7.33 11.05
C LEU A 68 3.51 -7.55 9.53
N SER A 69 3.35 -8.77 9.07
CA SER A 69 3.38 -9.09 7.64
C SER A 69 2.23 -10.00 7.24
N GLU A 70 1.92 -10.03 5.94
CA GLU A 70 0.82 -10.81 5.41
C GLU A 70 1.02 -12.30 5.65
N GLU A 71 2.20 -12.83 5.30
CA GLU A 71 2.46 -14.27 5.26
C GLU A 71 2.79 -14.85 6.65
N ASN A 72 3.60 -14.14 7.45
CA ASN A 72 4.05 -14.62 8.76
C ASN A 72 3.25 -14.05 9.93
N GLY A 73 2.39 -13.04 9.71
CA GLY A 73 1.61 -12.40 10.77
C GLY A 73 2.47 -11.49 11.66
N TYR A 74 2.16 -11.47 12.97
CA TYR A 74 2.84 -10.58 13.92
C TYR A 74 3.99 -11.29 14.64
N ASP A 75 5.19 -10.74 14.53
CA ASP A 75 6.42 -11.16 15.21
C ASP A 75 6.88 -10.05 16.17
N GLU A 76 6.59 -10.23 17.47
CA GLU A 76 6.91 -9.27 18.52
C GLU A 76 8.40 -9.29 18.85
N GLN A 77 9.00 -8.12 18.91
CA GLN A 77 10.39 -7.92 19.30
C GLN A 77 10.52 -7.02 20.56
N LYS A 78 11.76 -6.71 20.98
CA LYS A 78 12.03 -5.95 22.22
C LYS A 78 11.49 -4.51 22.16
N ASP A 79 11.53 -3.89 21.00
CA ASP A 79 10.96 -2.54 20.78
C ASP A 79 9.48 -2.66 20.46
N LYS A 80 8.64 -2.48 21.47
CA LYS A 80 7.17 -2.54 21.33
C LYS A 80 6.58 -1.28 20.69
N LYS A 81 7.37 -0.24 20.50
CA LYS A 81 6.92 1.03 19.92
C LYS A 81 6.91 0.99 18.40
N ASN A 82 7.94 0.38 17.81
CA ASN A 82 8.16 0.42 16.37
C ASN A 82 7.85 -0.95 15.73
N THR A 83 7.00 -0.92 14.70
CA THR A 83 6.58 -2.13 13.96
C THR A 83 6.70 -1.87 12.47
N TRP A 84 7.44 -2.71 11.77
CA TRP A 84 7.40 -2.79 10.32
C TRP A 84 6.09 -3.46 9.90
N VAL A 85 5.38 -2.85 8.96
CA VAL A 85 4.14 -3.39 8.37
C VAL A 85 4.44 -3.69 6.91
N ILE A 86 4.25 -4.94 6.48
CA ILE A 86 4.79 -5.45 5.21
C ILE A 86 3.70 -6.21 4.46
N ASP A 87 3.54 -5.85 3.19
CA ASP A 87 2.90 -6.67 2.17
C ASP A 87 3.93 -6.94 1.08
N PRO A 88 4.35 -8.20 0.89
CA PRO A 88 5.38 -8.54 -0.09
C PRO A 88 4.90 -8.39 -1.54
N ILE A 89 3.61 -8.68 -1.82
CA ILE A 89 2.98 -8.55 -3.14
C ILE A 89 1.51 -8.15 -2.99
N ASP A 90 1.23 -6.87 -2.76
CA ASP A 90 -0.15 -6.41 -2.93
C ASP A 90 -0.57 -6.54 -4.41
N GLY A 91 -1.68 -7.25 -4.63
CA GLY A 91 -2.11 -7.64 -5.98
C GLY A 91 -1.64 -9.04 -6.39
N THR A 92 -1.55 -9.99 -5.44
CA THR A 92 -1.15 -11.38 -5.67
C THR A 92 -1.95 -12.06 -6.80
N ILE A 93 -3.26 -11.78 -6.91
CA ILE A 93 -4.09 -12.31 -8.00
C ILE A 93 -3.61 -11.78 -9.35
N ASN A 94 -3.29 -10.48 -9.46
CA ASN A 94 -2.72 -9.89 -10.66
C ASN A 94 -1.40 -10.56 -11.02
N PHE A 95 -0.52 -10.70 -10.03
CA PHE A 95 0.78 -11.34 -10.20
C PHE A 95 0.63 -12.75 -10.78
N LEU A 96 -0.24 -13.58 -10.20
CA LEU A 96 -0.46 -14.97 -10.60
C LEU A 96 -1.10 -15.11 -12.00
N HIS A 97 -1.81 -14.08 -12.45
CA HIS A 97 -2.40 -14.06 -13.80
C HIS A 97 -1.56 -13.31 -14.84
N GLY A 98 -0.31 -12.94 -14.51
CA GLY A 98 0.57 -12.22 -15.44
C GLY A 98 0.12 -10.79 -15.73
N ILE A 99 -0.70 -10.20 -14.86
CA ILE A 99 -1.14 -8.81 -14.98
C ILE A 99 -0.08 -7.91 -14.30
N PRO A 100 0.60 -7.01 -15.03
CA PRO A 100 1.72 -6.22 -14.51
C PRO A 100 1.23 -5.04 -13.66
N HIS A 101 0.46 -5.33 -12.59
CA HIS A 101 -0.11 -4.36 -11.67
C HIS A 101 -0.14 -4.92 -10.25
N PHE A 102 0.98 -4.85 -9.58
CA PHE A 102 1.21 -5.29 -8.20
C PHE A 102 2.35 -4.48 -7.59
N ALA A 103 2.47 -4.48 -6.27
CA ALA A 103 3.48 -3.69 -5.58
C ALA A 103 3.99 -4.37 -4.31
N ILE A 104 5.20 -3.99 -3.91
CA ILE A 104 5.73 -4.18 -2.55
C ILE A 104 5.27 -3.01 -1.71
N SER A 105 4.67 -3.27 -0.55
CA SER A 105 4.27 -2.25 0.42
C SER A 105 5.02 -2.44 1.74
N ILE A 106 5.73 -1.39 2.20
CA ILE A 106 6.45 -1.41 3.48
C ILE A 106 6.13 -0.12 4.22
N ALA A 107 5.69 -0.22 5.47
CA ALA A 107 5.47 0.93 6.34
C ALA A 107 6.17 0.77 7.69
N LEU A 108 6.44 1.89 8.35
CA LEU A 108 6.88 1.93 9.74
C LEU A 108 5.78 2.57 10.58
N LYS A 109 5.17 1.76 11.44
CA LYS A 109 4.27 2.20 12.50
C LYS A 109 5.09 2.49 13.75
N SER A 110 4.89 3.65 14.38
CA SER A 110 5.47 4.01 15.68
C SER A 110 4.36 4.37 16.66
N SER A 111 4.15 3.55 17.66
CA SER A 111 2.96 3.56 18.53
C SER A 111 1.69 3.44 17.65
N ASP A 112 0.80 4.43 17.69
CA ASP A 112 -0.46 4.41 16.93
C ASP A 112 -0.43 5.27 15.67
N GLU A 113 0.75 5.47 15.08
CA GLU A 113 0.90 6.30 13.89
C GLU A 113 1.82 5.68 12.85
N ILE A 114 1.44 5.78 11.57
CA ILE A 114 2.35 5.46 10.47
C ILE A 114 3.24 6.68 10.22
N ILE A 115 4.55 6.51 10.38
CA ILE A 115 5.53 7.60 10.29
C ILE A 115 6.38 7.57 9.02
N SER A 116 6.41 6.42 8.32
CA SER A 116 7.11 6.28 7.05
C SER A 116 6.42 5.18 6.23
N GLY A 117 6.40 5.32 4.91
CA GLY A 117 5.81 4.34 4.00
C GLY A 117 6.47 4.37 2.63
N LEU A 118 6.53 3.19 2.01
CA LEU A 118 7.05 2.97 0.68
C LEU A 118 6.16 1.97 -0.05
N ILE A 119 5.78 2.31 -1.29
CA ILE A 119 5.09 1.42 -2.24
C ILE A 119 5.94 1.38 -3.51
N PHE A 120 6.34 0.19 -3.93
CA PHE A 120 7.17 0.02 -5.12
C PHE A 120 6.50 -0.89 -6.14
N ASP A 121 6.13 -0.33 -7.29
CA ASP A 121 5.74 -1.08 -8.50
C ASP A 121 7.02 -1.48 -9.24
N PRO A 122 7.41 -2.77 -9.20
CA PRO A 122 8.66 -3.18 -9.79
C PRO A 122 8.62 -3.27 -11.32
N ILE A 123 7.43 -3.39 -11.90
CA ILE A 123 7.27 -3.49 -13.36
C ILE A 123 7.38 -2.13 -14.02
N LYS A 124 6.73 -1.11 -13.43
CA LYS A 124 6.81 0.27 -13.93
C LYS A 124 8.04 1.02 -13.42
N ASN A 125 8.79 0.42 -12.46
CA ASN A 125 9.89 1.06 -11.76
C ASN A 125 9.45 2.39 -11.11
N GLU A 126 8.28 2.38 -10.48
CA GLU A 126 7.69 3.52 -9.77
C GLU A 126 7.78 3.29 -8.27
N MET A 127 8.61 4.08 -7.61
CA MET A 127 8.79 4.04 -6.15
C MET A 127 8.12 5.26 -5.51
N PHE A 128 7.02 5.01 -4.83
CA PHE A 128 6.29 6.01 -4.05
C PHE A 128 6.73 5.90 -2.59
N TYR A 129 7.06 7.04 -1.97
CA TYR A 129 7.44 7.05 -0.57
C TYR A 129 7.07 8.34 0.12
N ALA A 130 6.85 8.26 1.42
CA ALA A 130 6.59 9.40 2.28
C ALA A 130 7.13 9.19 3.69
N GLU A 131 7.45 10.29 4.36
CA GLU A 131 7.77 10.35 5.78
C GLU A 131 7.00 11.49 6.40
N LYS A 132 6.58 11.31 7.65
CA LYS A 132 5.82 12.30 8.43
C LYS A 132 6.49 13.67 8.39
N ASN A 133 5.72 14.70 7.99
CA ASN A 133 6.14 16.10 7.86
C ASN A 133 7.21 16.35 6.78
N ASN A 134 7.45 15.41 5.88
CA ASN A 134 8.49 15.54 4.85
C ASN A 134 7.92 15.58 3.42
N GLY A 135 6.64 15.24 3.27
CA GLY A 135 5.94 15.15 2.00
C GLY A 135 6.03 13.79 1.34
N ALA A 136 5.31 13.63 0.24
CA ALA A 136 5.28 12.41 -0.56
C ALA A 136 6.04 12.58 -1.88
N PHE A 137 6.65 11.49 -2.37
CA PHE A 137 7.51 11.47 -3.54
C PHE A 137 7.26 10.27 -4.43
N LEU A 138 7.44 10.45 -5.74
CA LEU A 138 7.54 9.40 -6.75
C LEU A 138 8.89 9.53 -7.43
N ASN A 139 9.75 8.50 -7.34
CA ASN A 139 11.09 8.51 -7.96
C ASN A 139 11.85 9.82 -7.70
N ASN A 140 11.90 10.27 -6.43
CA ASN A 140 12.50 11.53 -5.96
C ASN A 140 11.81 12.84 -6.41
N HIS A 141 10.73 12.79 -7.16
CA HIS A 141 9.90 13.95 -7.49
C HIS A 141 8.76 14.11 -6.49
N ARG A 142 8.62 15.30 -5.91
CA ARG A 142 7.53 15.58 -4.97
C ARG A 142 6.18 15.46 -5.66
N ILE A 143 5.25 14.71 -5.05
CA ILE A 143 3.90 14.52 -5.55
C ILE A 143 2.87 15.19 -4.65
N LYS A 144 1.69 15.43 -5.21
CA LYS A 144 0.50 15.94 -4.51
C LYS A 144 -0.74 15.30 -5.09
N VAL A 145 -1.79 15.23 -4.27
CA VAL A 145 -3.12 14.83 -4.73
C VAL A 145 -3.66 15.78 -5.80
N SER A 146 -4.62 15.32 -6.55
CA SER A 146 -5.33 16.12 -7.56
C SER A 146 -5.98 17.38 -6.96
N LYS A 147 -6.20 18.39 -7.78
CA LYS A 147 -6.90 19.64 -7.42
C LYS A 147 -8.29 19.72 -8.02
N LYS A 148 -8.84 18.60 -8.51
CA LYS A 148 -10.21 18.59 -9.04
C LYS A 148 -11.21 18.86 -7.93
N ASN A 149 -12.22 19.66 -8.21
CA ASN A 149 -13.27 20.08 -7.28
C ASN A 149 -14.69 19.72 -7.74
N GLN A 150 -14.82 19.15 -8.95
CA GLN A 150 -16.07 18.63 -9.48
C GLN A 150 -16.05 17.11 -9.46
N ILE A 151 -16.95 16.49 -8.70
CA ILE A 151 -16.97 15.04 -8.50
C ILE A 151 -17.21 14.26 -9.81
N ASN A 152 -17.92 14.88 -10.77
CA ASN A 152 -18.21 14.27 -12.07
C ASN A 152 -16.97 14.19 -12.99
N ASP A 153 -15.93 14.97 -12.71
CA ASP A 153 -14.66 14.98 -13.46
C ASP A 153 -13.63 14.04 -12.81
N CYS A 154 -14.00 13.40 -11.69
CA CYS A 154 -13.10 12.60 -10.89
C CYS A 154 -13.10 11.14 -11.33
N LEU A 155 -11.96 10.49 -11.13
CA LEU A 155 -11.79 9.04 -11.30
C LEU A 155 -11.39 8.42 -9.96
N PHE A 156 -12.12 7.38 -9.56
CA PHE A 156 -11.93 6.70 -8.29
C PHE A 156 -11.34 5.30 -8.48
N ALA A 157 -10.86 4.72 -7.38
CA ALA A 157 -10.49 3.31 -7.33
C ALA A 157 -11.19 2.61 -6.15
N THR A 158 -11.45 1.31 -6.30
CA THR A 158 -12.00 0.44 -5.28
C THR A 158 -11.66 -1.01 -5.58
N GLY A 159 -11.51 -1.87 -4.57
CA GLY A 159 -11.30 -3.32 -4.76
C GLY A 159 -12.49 -4.14 -4.27
N GLY A 160 -13.36 -3.54 -3.44
CA GLY A 160 -14.46 -4.23 -2.77
C GLY A 160 -15.72 -4.42 -3.64
N LYS A 161 -16.69 -5.15 -3.08
CA LYS A 161 -18.07 -5.16 -3.61
C LYS A 161 -18.69 -3.81 -3.26
N THR A 162 -19.08 -3.07 -4.25
CA THR A 162 -19.90 -1.88 -4.06
C THR A 162 -21.37 -2.31 -4.07
N ASN A 163 -22.07 -2.18 -2.96
CA ASN A 163 -23.50 -2.56 -2.84
C ASN A 163 -24.44 -1.60 -3.56
N ASN A 164 -23.95 -0.45 -3.99
CA ASN A 164 -24.68 0.51 -4.80
C ASN A 164 -23.85 0.82 -6.05
N GLU A 165 -24.53 0.81 -7.19
CA GLU A 165 -24.05 1.46 -8.40
C GLU A 165 -23.93 2.97 -8.10
N SER A 166 -22.86 3.36 -7.43
CA SER A 166 -22.54 4.79 -7.38
C SER A 166 -22.26 5.22 -8.82
N ASP A 167 -22.93 6.27 -9.30
CA ASP A 167 -22.69 6.89 -10.62
C ASP A 167 -21.25 7.41 -10.78
N LEU A 168 -20.34 7.04 -9.87
CA LEU A 168 -18.95 7.46 -9.87
C LEU A 168 -18.13 6.59 -10.81
N PRO A 169 -17.37 7.17 -11.75
CA PRO A 169 -16.43 6.40 -12.56
C PRO A 169 -15.30 5.87 -11.70
N TYR A 170 -15.14 4.55 -11.63
CA TYR A 170 -14.09 3.91 -10.85
C TYR A 170 -13.36 2.79 -11.59
N ARG A 171 -12.22 2.42 -11.05
CA ARG A 171 -11.42 1.27 -11.48
C ARG A 171 -11.37 0.26 -10.35
N LYS A 172 -11.34 -1.03 -10.70
CA LYS A 172 -11.01 -2.15 -9.82
C LYS A 172 -9.68 -2.72 -10.29
N SER A 173 -8.61 -2.21 -9.72
CA SER A 173 -7.25 -2.55 -10.17
C SER A 173 -6.75 -3.86 -9.57
N GLY A 174 -7.24 -4.22 -8.37
CA GLY A 174 -6.82 -5.40 -7.64
C GLY A 174 -5.51 -5.21 -6.86
N CYS A 175 -5.07 -3.95 -6.61
CA CYS A 175 -3.89 -3.62 -5.83
C CYS A 175 -4.18 -2.34 -5.02
N ALA A 176 -4.49 -2.51 -3.74
CA ALA A 176 -4.90 -1.42 -2.85
C ALA A 176 -3.77 -0.41 -2.61
N ALA A 177 -2.54 -0.89 -2.44
CA ALA A 177 -1.37 -0.04 -2.25
C ALA A 177 -1.16 0.89 -3.46
N LEU A 178 -1.22 0.36 -4.70
CA LEU A 178 -1.09 1.20 -5.90
C LEU A 178 -2.27 2.14 -6.08
N ASP A 179 -3.49 1.72 -5.74
CA ASP A 179 -4.67 2.59 -5.80
C ASP A 179 -4.47 3.81 -4.89
N MET A 180 -3.99 3.61 -3.65
CA MET A 180 -3.67 4.71 -2.73
C MET A 180 -2.47 5.54 -3.20
N ALA A 181 -1.43 4.93 -3.76
CA ALA A 181 -0.30 5.65 -4.35
C ALA A 181 -0.75 6.54 -5.53
N TYR A 182 -1.70 6.06 -6.31
CA TYR A 182 -2.27 6.82 -7.44
C TYR A 182 -3.15 7.99 -6.97
N VAL A 183 -3.83 7.86 -5.83
CA VAL A 183 -4.47 9.01 -5.17
C VAL A 183 -3.42 10.02 -4.74
N ALA A 184 -2.35 9.58 -4.09
CA ALA A 184 -1.28 10.47 -3.60
C ALA A 184 -0.58 11.26 -4.72
N CYS A 185 -0.48 10.71 -5.93
CA CYS A 185 0.11 11.40 -7.07
C CYS A 185 -0.89 12.05 -8.03
N GLY A 186 -2.19 12.03 -7.70
CA GLY A 186 -3.25 12.70 -8.46
C GLY A 186 -3.67 11.98 -9.75
N ARG A 187 -3.31 10.70 -9.91
CA ARG A 187 -3.80 9.86 -11.01
C ARG A 187 -5.25 9.42 -10.76
N TYR A 188 -5.59 9.15 -9.49
CA TYR A 188 -6.95 9.00 -9.00
C TYR A 188 -7.30 10.17 -8.07
N ASP A 189 -8.57 10.47 -7.98
CA ASP A 189 -9.08 11.56 -7.15
C ASP A 189 -9.58 11.06 -5.78
N GLY A 190 -9.81 9.76 -5.66
CA GLY A 190 -10.12 9.08 -4.41
C GLY A 190 -10.08 7.57 -4.52
N TYR A 191 -10.06 6.92 -3.36
CA TYR A 191 -10.07 5.47 -3.17
C TYR A 191 -10.99 5.13 -2.01
N PHE A 192 -11.77 4.04 -2.15
CA PHE A 192 -12.63 3.54 -1.09
C PHE A 192 -12.73 2.01 -1.16
N GLN A 193 -12.54 1.34 -0.02
CA GLN A 193 -12.64 -0.11 0.09
C GLN A 193 -12.87 -0.56 1.53
N HIS A 194 -13.60 -1.67 1.70
CA HIS A 194 -13.76 -2.41 2.95
C HIS A 194 -12.90 -3.65 3.00
N ASP A 195 -12.88 -4.28 4.18
CA ASP A 195 -12.27 -5.58 4.43
C ASP A 195 -10.79 -5.66 4.08
N LEU A 196 -10.07 -4.54 4.28
CA LEU A 196 -8.64 -4.44 4.09
C LEU A 196 -7.86 -4.86 5.33
N ASN A 197 -6.64 -5.32 5.14
CA ASN A 197 -5.69 -5.50 6.21
C ASN A 197 -4.77 -4.28 6.34
N LEU A 198 -4.10 -4.14 7.48
CA LEU A 198 -3.23 -2.98 7.70
C LEU A 198 -2.05 -2.95 6.72
N TRP A 199 -1.51 -4.10 6.35
CA TRP A 199 -0.41 -4.19 5.41
C TRP A 199 -0.77 -3.74 3.99
N ASP A 200 -2.03 -3.91 3.55
CA ASP A 200 -2.52 -3.45 2.24
C ASP A 200 -2.47 -1.91 2.13
N VAL A 201 -2.59 -1.19 3.27
CA VAL A 201 -2.87 0.25 3.26
C VAL A 201 -1.92 1.12 4.07
N ALA A 202 -1.12 0.55 4.97
CA ALA A 202 -0.30 1.34 5.89
C ALA A 202 0.63 2.33 5.17
N ALA A 203 1.32 1.88 4.12
CA ALA A 203 2.17 2.77 3.32
C ALA A 203 1.35 3.82 2.56
N GLY A 204 0.19 3.44 2.04
CA GLY A 204 -0.73 4.35 1.33
C GLY A 204 -1.29 5.45 2.23
N ILE A 205 -1.56 5.15 3.51
CA ILE A 205 -2.07 6.11 4.49
C ILE A 205 -1.12 7.32 4.61
N ILE A 206 0.16 7.09 4.83
CA ILE A 206 1.10 8.19 4.97
C ILE A 206 1.36 8.88 3.63
N LEU A 207 1.40 8.15 2.52
CA LEU A 207 1.54 8.73 1.18
C LEU A 207 0.42 9.73 0.88
N VAL A 208 -0.83 9.35 1.10
CA VAL A 208 -2.00 10.22 0.85
C VAL A 208 -1.96 11.44 1.77
N LYS A 209 -1.69 11.25 3.08
CA LYS A 209 -1.59 12.37 4.05
C LYS A 209 -0.50 13.36 3.67
N GLU A 210 0.69 12.89 3.37
CA GLU A 210 1.86 13.73 3.04
C GLU A 210 1.76 14.38 1.65
N ALA A 211 0.93 13.81 0.77
CA ALA A 211 0.58 14.43 -0.52
C ALA A 211 -0.53 15.50 -0.41
N GLY A 212 -1.10 15.69 0.79
CA GLY A 212 -2.18 16.65 1.05
C GLY A 212 -3.58 16.13 0.83
N GLY A 213 -3.76 14.80 0.74
CA GLY A 213 -5.06 14.16 0.71
C GLY A 213 -5.69 13.99 2.09
N LEU A 214 -6.96 13.64 2.12
CA LEU A 214 -7.73 13.36 3.32
C LEU A 214 -8.05 11.86 3.40
N LEU A 215 -8.02 11.34 4.62
CA LEU A 215 -8.47 9.99 4.97
C LEU A 215 -9.47 10.07 6.11
N GLU A 216 -10.43 9.15 6.15
CA GLU A 216 -11.22 8.91 7.36
C GLU A 216 -10.31 8.43 8.50
N GLU A 217 -10.76 8.63 9.72
CA GLU A 217 -10.04 8.16 10.91
C GLU A 217 -9.95 6.63 10.89
N ILE A 218 -8.74 6.12 11.14
CA ILE A 218 -8.44 4.70 11.12
C ILE A 218 -7.91 4.32 12.50
N ASP A 219 -8.53 3.33 13.12
CA ASP A 219 -8.01 2.74 14.35
C ASP A 219 -6.74 1.93 14.06
N MET A 220 -5.59 2.44 14.43
CA MET A 220 -4.30 1.80 14.22
C MET A 220 -4.05 0.58 15.12
N ALA A 221 -4.91 0.29 16.08
CA ALA A 221 -4.89 -0.96 16.83
C ALA A 221 -5.53 -2.10 16.03
N GLN A 222 -6.45 -1.77 15.13
CA GLN A 222 -7.08 -2.74 14.23
C GLN A 222 -6.15 -3.07 13.06
N THR A 223 -5.89 -4.36 12.86
CA THR A 223 -4.99 -4.84 11.78
C THR A 223 -5.72 -5.51 10.62
N LYS A 224 -7.02 -5.78 10.77
CA LYS A 224 -7.86 -6.47 9.77
C LYS A 224 -9.24 -5.81 9.68
N LYS A 225 -9.92 -6.04 8.55
CA LYS A 225 -11.27 -5.51 8.26
C LYS A 225 -11.35 -3.98 8.34
N LEU A 226 -10.30 -3.31 7.89
CA LEU A 226 -10.26 -1.87 7.80
C LEU A 226 -11.20 -1.38 6.69
N LYS A 227 -11.80 -0.22 6.93
CA LYS A 227 -12.48 0.59 5.92
C LYS A 227 -11.58 1.78 5.59
N ILE A 228 -11.31 1.98 4.31
CA ILE A 228 -10.55 3.13 3.84
C ILE A 228 -11.43 3.98 2.93
N VAL A 229 -11.45 5.28 3.20
CA VAL A 229 -11.94 6.31 2.28
C VAL A 229 -10.90 7.39 2.22
N ALA A 230 -10.26 7.54 1.07
CA ALA A 230 -9.22 8.51 0.79
C ALA A 230 -9.61 9.39 -0.39
N SER A 231 -9.35 10.69 -0.34
CA SER A 231 -9.64 11.59 -1.45
C SER A 231 -8.83 12.86 -1.43
N THR A 232 -8.90 13.62 -2.53
CA THR A 232 -8.46 15.02 -2.49
C THR A 232 -9.40 15.84 -1.59
N PRO A 233 -8.90 16.93 -0.97
CA PRO A 233 -9.71 17.74 -0.04
C PRO A 233 -10.99 18.29 -0.65
N ASP A 234 -10.92 18.78 -1.89
CA ASP A 234 -11.98 19.55 -2.52
C ASP A 234 -13.25 18.74 -2.84
N ILE A 235 -13.13 17.40 -2.91
CA ILE A 235 -14.26 16.50 -3.18
C ILE A 235 -14.64 15.61 -1.99
N ASN A 236 -13.90 15.66 -0.88
CA ASN A 236 -14.04 14.74 0.24
C ASN A 236 -15.48 14.68 0.78
N SER A 237 -16.11 15.82 1.03
CA SER A 237 -17.49 15.87 1.56
C SER A 237 -18.49 15.27 0.57
N LYS A 238 -18.36 15.56 -0.72
CA LYS A 238 -19.23 15.01 -1.76
C LYS A 238 -19.04 13.50 -1.93
N LEU A 239 -17.79 13.04 -1.84
CA LEU A 239 -17.50 11.61 -1.89
C LEU A 239 -18.13 10.87 -0.72
N LYS A 240 -17.99 11.39 0.50
CA LYS A 240 -18.61 10.80 1.70
C LYS A 240 -20.13 10.73 1.59
N GLU A 241 -20.78 11.77 1.06
CA GLU A 241 -22.22 11.78 0.79
C GLU A 241 -22.61 10.66 -0.19
N LYS A 242 -21.87 10.50 -1.30
CA LYS A 242 -22.08 9.42 -2.27
C LYS A 242 -21.86 8.02 -1.67
N LEU A 243 -20.98 7.91 -0.69
CA LEU A 243 -20.63 6.68 0.00
C LEU A 243 -21.39 6.46 1.32
N ALA A 244 -22.45 7.22 1.61
CA ALA A 244 -23.17 7.15 2.90
C ALA A 244 -23.69 5.74 3.26
N ASN A 245 -23.88 4.88 2.25
CA ASN A 245 -24.33 3.48 2.42
C ASN A 245 -23.23 2.46 2.03
N PHE A 246 -21.99 2.90 1.98
CA PHE A 246 -20.84 2.08 1.64
C PHE A 246 -20.23 1.40 2.88
#